data_254dbc63cb41ba2aea4f5e30d91a122d
#
_entry.id   254dbc63cb41ba2aea4f5e30d91a122d
#
_cell.length_a   1.000
_cell.length_b   1.000
_cell.length_c   1.000
_cell.angle_alpha   90.00
_cell.angle_beta   90.00
_cell.angle_gamma   90.00
#
_symmetry.space_group_name_H-M   'P 1'
#
loop_
_entity.id
_entity.type
_entity.pdbx_description
1 polymer ?
#
loop_
_entity_poly.entity_id
_entity_poly.type
_entity_poly.pdbx_seq_one_letter_code
_entity_poly.pdbx_strand_id
1 'polypeptide(L)'
;VTTVDDAPAGTEIEQLRAEVARLTRERDTLRAQMQRRDGELEVATRMLQARAQTMTSVIDAITEQSIIGTDLDGVVRVWNPGAEKLLGLPRADVVRRRRITDFHLPEELTEAGGGLAALVRVAQIEGRDVRDWTYLTAAGEERTVAVAVTPRSDDSGEHAGWNFVGTDMTEIRASERLKDQFVSLISHELRTPLSSILGYLELVLDDPDQPLTDEQRSYLGTVERNAQRLLRLVGDLLFTAQVEAGRFTLQPEDVDLAGVLLAAEETARVAASAGGVRLVVDVPADGLVVRGDAVRLGQACDNLVSNAVKFTPAGGEVTLALRAGWQTADGAFTGQERPGATPVARIAVSDTGYGIPAAELDQLFTRFFRASTARRHAVKGVGLGLSITRAITTAHGGTLDVVSTEGSGTTFTLTLPR
;
A
#
# COMPACT_ATOMS: atom_id res chain seq x y z
N VAL A 1 -87.10 53.83 62.45
CA VAL A 1 -86.37 52.62 62.79
C VAL A 1 -85.95 51.98 61.44
N THR A 2 -84.67 52.10 61.19
CA THR A 2 -84.05 51.60 59.99
C THR A 2 -83.29 50.31 60.37
N THR A 3 -83.75 49.23 59.93
CA THR A 3 -83.05 47.96 60.02
C THR A 3 -81.92 47.96 59.00
N VAL A 4 -80.70 47.86 59.52
CA VAL A 4 -79.50 47.60 58.70
C VAL A 4 -79.43 46.10 58.35
N ASP A 5 -79.42 45.85 57.07
CA ASP A 5 -79.31 44.51 56.48
C ASP A 5 -77.84 44.07 56.59
N ASP A 6 -77.56 43.05 57.42
CA ASP A 6 -76.21 42.62 57.80
C ASP A 6 -75.93 41.19 57.21
N ALA A 7 -76.15 41.02 55.93
CA ALA A 7 -76.06 39.73 55.36
C ALA A 7 -75.25 39.54 54.03
N PRO A 8 -74.24 40.31 53.64
CA PRO A 8 -73.34 39.91 52.60
C PRO A 8 -71.88 39.66 52.95
N ALA A 9 -71.37 40.08 54.12
CA ALA A 9 -69.94 40.04 54.46
C ALA A 9 -69.44 38.63 54.80
N GLY A 10 -70.32 37.74 55.25
CA GLY A 10 -69.94 36.29 55.58
C GLY A 10 -69.61 35.44 54.36
N THR A 11 -70.38 35.65 53.31
CA THR A 11 -70.27 34.86 52.08
C THR A 11 -69.03 35.23 51.28
N GLU A 12 -68.64 36.51 51.26
CA GLU A 12 -67.46 37.02 50.57
C GLU A 12 -66.18 36.59 51.29
N ILE A 13 -66.14 36.50 52.61
CA ILE A 13 -64.99 35.94 53.37
C ILE A 13 -64.86 34.49 53.16
N GLU A 14 -65.90 33.68 53.02
CA GLU A 14 -65.83 32.27 52.70
C GLU A 14 -65.32 32.02 51.30
N GLN A 15 -65.76 32.81 50.31
CA GLN A 15 -65.23 32.72 48.92
C GLN A 15 -63.76 33.07 48.84
N LEU A 16 -63.31 34.12 49.53
CA LEU A 16 -61.90 34.51 49.60
C LEU A 16 -61.05 33.42 50.28
N ARG A 17 -61.55 32.81 51.36
CA ARG A 17 -60.85 31.65 52.02
C ARG A 17 -60.71 30.44 51.07
N ALA A 18 -61.76 30.12 50.33
CA ALA A 18 -61.75 29.02 49.36
C ALA A 18 -60.74 29.30 48.19
N GLU A 19 -60.68 30.57 47.74
CA GLU A 19 -59.75 31.00 46.66
C GLU A 19 -58.30 30.97 47.18
N VAL A 20 -58.01 31.45 48.40
CA VAL A 20 -56.68 31.36 49.00
C VAL A 20 -56.25 29.88 49.18
N ALA A 21 -57.16 29.00 49.58
CA ALA A 21 -56.87 27.60 49.72
C ALA A 21 -56.60 26.91 48.36
N ARG A 22 -57.29 27.38 47.30
CA ARG A 22 -57.05 26.94 45.93
C ARG A 22 -55.66 27.38 45.41
N LEU A 23 -55.36 28.66 45.52
CA LEU A 23 -54.08 29.24 45.11
C LEU A 23 -52.89 28.66 45.89
N THR A 24 -53.09 28.35 47.20
CA THR A 24 -52.08 27.69 48.00
C THR A 24 -51.77 26.27 47.51
N ARG A 25 -52.77 25.48 47.16
CA ARG A 25 -52.60 24.16 46.58
C ARG A 25 -51.94 24.20 45.21
N GLU A 26 -52.31 25.17 44.38
CA GLU A 26 -51.70 25.39 43.06
C GLU A 26 -50.23 25.78 43.17
N ARG A 27 -49.93 26.72 44.08
CA ARG A 27 -48.53 27.10 44.44
C ARG A 27 -47.71 25.89 44.88
N ASP A 28 -48.22 25.04 45.79
CA ASP A 28 -47.52 23.90 46.32
C ASP A 28 -47.31 22.82 45.25
N THR A 29 -48.26 22.65 44.37
CA THR A 29 -48.15 21.76 43.17
C THR A 29 -47.05 22.25 42.23
N LEU A 30 -47.05 23.57 41.91
CA LEU A 30 -46.02 24.17 41.05
C LEU A 30 -44.63 24.10 41.70
N ARG A 31 -44.52 24.33 43.01
CA ARG A 31 -43.27 24.17 43.75
C ARG A 31 -42.73 22.71 43.65
N ALA A 32 -43.60 21.74 43.85
CA ALA A 32 -43.23 20.34 43.73
C ALA A 32 -42.78 19.97 42.33
N GLN A 33 -43.44 20.51 41.29
CA GLN A 33 -43.02 20.32 39.89
C GLN A 33 -41.67 20.99 39.59
N MET A 34 -41.43 22.20 40.07
CA MET A 34 -40.13 22.90 39.91
C MET A 34 -39.02 22.10 40.58
N GLN A 35 -39.20 21.64 41.84
CA GLN A 35 -38.21 20.83 42.54
C GLN A 35 -37.87 19.50 41.83
N ARG A 36 -38.88 18.84 41.21
CA ARG A 36 -38.63 17.65 40.38
C ARG A 36 -37.81 17.98 39.14
N ARG A 37 -38.15 19.06 38.40
CA ARG A 37 -37.40 19.49 37.22
C ARG A 37 -35.97 19.91 37.56
N ASP A 38 -35.76 20.62 38.66
CA ASP A 38 -34.42 20.98 39.13
C ASP A 38 -33.58 19.78 39.47
N GLY A 39 -34.16 18.76 40.13
CA GLY A 39 -33.50 17.48 40.40
C GLY A 39 -33.16 16.70 39.13
N GLU A 40 -34.06 16.63 38.14
CA GLU A 40 -33.82 16.02 36.85
C GLU A 40 -32.71 16.71 36.07
N LEU A 41 -32.69 18.08 36.09
CA LEU A 41 -31.66 18.87 35.45
C LEU A 41 -30.29 18.68 36.08
N GLU A 42 -30.22 18.60 37.43
CA GLU A 42 -28.97 18.31 38.15
C GLU A 42 -28.42 16.92 37.79
N VAL A 43 -29.28 15.90 37.72
CA VAL A 43 -28.87 14.54 37.35
C VAL A 43 -28.38 14.51 35.90
N ALA A 44 -29.10 15.12 34.97
CA ALA A 44 -28.70 15.23 33.55
C ALA A 44 -27.36 15.96 33.41
N THR A 45 -27.17 17.07 34.12
CA THR A 45 -25.93 17.85 34.09
C THR A 45 -24.75 17.04 34.63
N ARG A 46 -24.92 16.30 35.73
CA ARG A 46 -23.89 15.43 36.30
C ARG A 46 -23.54 14.29 35.33
N MET A 47 -24.54 13.66 34.67
CA MET A 47 -24.30 12.62 33.69
C MET A 47 -23.51 13.16 32.49
N LEU A 48 -23.85 14.34 31.96
CA LEU A 48 -23.14 14.96 30.85
C LEU A 48 -21.70 15.31 31.23
N GLN A 49 -21.49 15.84 32.44
CA GLN A 49 -20.15 16.15 32.93
C GLN A 49 -19.29 14.88 33.11
N ALA A 50 -19.86 13.81 33.68
CA ALA A 50 -19.16 12.53 33.83
C ALA A 50 -18.78 11.92 32.47
N ARG A 51 -19.69 11.98 31.47
CA ARG A 51 -19.44 11.52 30.11
C ARG A 51 -18.34 12.34 29.41
N ALA A 52 -18.39 13.66 29.52
CA ALA A 52 -17.37 14.54 28.97
C ALA A 52 -16.00 14.28 29.62
N GLN A 53 -15.96 14.09 30.95
CA GLN A 53 -14.74 13.78 31.70
C GLN A 53 -14.14 12.44 31.29
N THR A 54 -14.97 11.40 31.12
CA THR A 54 -14.52 10.09 30.63
C THR A 54 -13.93 10.17 29.24
N MET A 55 -14.59 10.88 28.32
CA MET A 55 -14.12 11.07 26.94
C MET A 55 -12.77 11.81 26.90
N THR A 56 -12.64 12.88 27.68
CA THR A 56 -11.38 13.63 27.80
C THR A 56 -10.27 12.73 28.37
N SER A 57 -10.54 11.95 29.42
CA SER A 57 -9.58 10.99 29.99
C SER A 57 -9.08 9.96 28.95
N VAL A 58 -9.97 9.45 28.10
CA VAL A 58 -9.59 8.49 27.04
C VAL A 58 -8.68 9.16 26.01
N ILE A 59 -9.01 10.36 25.57
CA ILE A 59 -8.20 11.12 24.60
C ILE A 59 -6.85 11.48 25.22
N ASP A 60 -6.82 11.90 26.48
CA ASP A 60 -5.59 12.29 27.18
C ASP A 60 -4.68 11.08 27.51
N ALA A 61 -5.22 9.87 27.60
CA ALA A 61 -4.43 8.65 27.77
C ALA A 61 -3.65 8.23 26.51
N ILE A 62 -4.03 8.75 25.32
CA ILE A 62 -3.34 8.47 24.06
C ILE A 62 -2.20 9.48 23.90
N THR A 63 -0.96 9.01 24.15
CA THR A 63 0.24 9.86 24.13
C THR A 63 1.14 9.65 22.91
N GLU A 64 0.99 8.51 22.22
CA GLU A 64 1.83 8.18 21.06
C GLU A 64 1.25 8.68 19.73
N GLN A 65 -0.02 9.10 19.73
CA GLN A 65 -0.68 9.69 18.57
C GLN A 65 -1.14 11.10 18.87
N SER A 66 -0.95 12.02 17.94
CA SER A 66 -1.57 13.33 17.99
C SER A 66 -3.05 13.24 17.63
N ILE A 67 -3.93 13.76 18.49
CA ILE A 67 -5.37 13.89 18.21
C ILE A 67 -5.70 15.35 18.24
N ILE A 68 -6.05 15.90 17.08
CA ILE A 68 -6.35 17.31 16.88
C ILE A 68 -7.75 17.41 16.29
N GLY A 69 -8.68 18.06 17.01
CA GLY A 69 -10.01 18.36 16.49
C GLY A 69 -10.13 19.84 16.15
N THR A 70 -10.76 20.14 15.00
CA THR A 70 -10.97 21.53 14.56
C THR A 70 -12.45 21.85 14.38
N ASP A 71 -12.77 23.13 14.24
CA ASP A 71 -14.04 23.57 13.64
C ASP A 71 -13.95 23.59 12.09
N LEU A 72 -15.00 24.11 11.46
CA LEU A 72 -15.12 24.22 9.99
C LEU A 72 -14.06 25.16 9.37
N ASP A 73 -13.57 26.13 10.12
CA ASP A 73 -12.53 27.08 9.70
C ASP A 73 -11.11 26.57 9.96
N GLY A 74 -10.98 25.35 10.51
CA GLY A 74 -9.70 24.73 10.85
C GLY A 74 -9.09 25.23 12.17
N VAL A 75 -9.84 26.00 12.98
CA VAL A 75 -9.36 26.43 14.31
C VAL A 75 -9.39 25.26 15.27
N VAL A 76 -8.28 25.02 15.96
CA VAL A 76 -8.12 23.89 16.89
C VAL A 76 -9.07 24.00 18.09
N ARG A 77 -9.81 22.94 18.36
CA ARG A 77 -10.77 22.77 19.48
C ARG A 77 -10.38 21.63 20.41
N VAL A 78 -9.73 20.60 19.89
CA VAL A 78 -9.23 19.46 20.66
C VAL A 78 -7.73 19.34 20.41
N TRP A 79 -6.98 19.07 21.48
CA TRP A 79 -5.53 18.94 21.49
C TRP A 79 -5.13 18.00 22.62
N ASN A 80 -4.65 16.81 22.32
CA ASN A 80 -4.28 15.80 23.30
C ASN A 80 -2.80 15.89 23.70
N PRO A 81 -2.36 15.19 24.76
CA PRO A 81 -0.95 15.13 25.15
C PRO A 81 -0.01 14.60 24.06
N GLY A 82 -0.50 13.72 23.17
CA GLY A 82 0.28 13.27 22.01
C GLY A 82 0.59 14.40 21.03
N ALA A 83 -0.36 15.31 20.79
CA ALA A 83 -0.12 16.49 19.97
C ALA A 83 0.84 17.50 20.66
N GLU A 84 0.76 17.65 21.99
CA GLU A 84 1.73 18.45 22.75
C GLU A 84 3.14 17.88 22.64
N LYS A 85 3.30 16.56 22.78
CA LYS A 85 4.58 15.86 22.67
C LYS A 85 5.17 15.99 21.26
N LEU A 86 4.34 15.76 20.23
CA LEU A 86 4.77 15.78 18.84
C LEU A 86 5.19 17.17 18.37
N LEU A 87 4.38 18.18 18.67
CA LEU A 87 4.55 19.54 18.14
C LEU A 87 5.26 20.50 19.08
N GLY A 88 5.45 20.12 20.35
CA GLY A 88 6.14 20.93 21.35
C GLY A 88 5.38 22.16 21.80
N LEU A 89 4.04 22.17 21.64
CA LEU A 89 3.17 23.30 21.99
C LEU A 89 2.14 22.88 23.04
N PRO A 90 2.06 23.58 24.19
CA PRO A 90 1.07 23.29 25.20
C PRO A 90 -0.35 23.64 24.72
N ARG A 91 -1.33 22.85 25.16
CA ARG A 91 -2.76 23.01 24.81
C ARG A 91 -3.28 24.44 24.98
N ALA A 92 -2.81 25.14 26.02
CA ALA A 92 -3.25 26.51 26.34
C ALA A 92 -2.87 27.54 25.26
N ASP A 93 -1.79 27.29 24.49
CA ASP A 93 -1.29 28.17 23.45
C ASP A 93 -1.90 27.88 22.08
N VAL A 94 -2.56 26.71 21.92
CA VAL A 94 -3.08 26.23 20.66
C VAL A 94 -4.60 26.31 20.57
N VAL A 95 -5.31 25.77 21.57
CA VAL A 95 -6.77 25.63 21.53
C VAL A 95 -7.45 27.02 21.42
N ARG A 96 -8.29 27.20 20.40
CA ARG A 96 -8.99 28.43 20.02
C ARG A 96 -8.09 29.56 19.56
N ARG A 97 -6.78 29.33 19.36
CA ARG A 97 -5.81 30.38 19.00
C ARG A 97 -5.11 30.12 17.69
N ARG A 98 -4.91 28.86 17.35
CA ARG A 98 -4.19 28.43 16.13
C ARG A 98 -5.09 27.62 15.21
N ARG A 99 -4.69 27.58 13.93
CA ARG A 99 -5.33 26.74 12.91
C ARG A 99 -4.48 25.51 12.66
N ILE A 100 -5.09 24.43 12.19
CA ILE A 100 -4.38 23.19 11.83
C ILE A 100 -3.32 23.44 10.75
N THR A 101 -3.57 24.36 9.83
CA THR A 101 -2.63 24.76 8.77
C THR A 101 -1.33 25.37 9.27
N ASP A 102 -1.32 25.92 10.50
CA ASP A 102 -0.12 26.55 11.10
C ASP A 102 0.96 25.52 11.46
N PHE A 103 0.61 24.24 11.46
CA PHE A 103 1.51 23.12 11.78
C PHE A 103 2.01 22.37 10.55
N HIS A 104 1.60 22.75 9.35
CA HIS A 104 1.99 22.11 8.10
C HIS A 104 2.99 22.97 7.33
N LEU A 105 3.79 22.33 6.49
CA LEU A 105 4.71 23.01 5.59
C LEU A 105 3.92 23.83 4.56
N PRO A 106 4.16 25.16 4.41
CA PRO A 106 3.36 26.02 3.54
C PRO A 106 3.44 25.62 2.04
N GLU A 107 4.61 25.15 1.60
CA GLU A 107 4.81 24.69 0.23
C GLU A 107 3.93 23.47 -0.06
N GLU A 108 3.90 22.49 0.82
CA GLU A 108 3.10 21.26 0.70
C GLU A 108 1.60 21.54 0.65
N LEU A 109 1.14 22.47 1.49
CA LEU A 109 -0.26 22.93 1.45
C LEU A 109 -0.59 23.61 0.11
N THR A 110 0.31 24.43 -0.41
CA THR A 110 0.11 25.16 -1.68
C THR A 110 0.00 24.21 -2.86
N GLU A 111 0.89 23.23 -2.95
CA GLU A 111 0.88 22.18 -3.97
C GLU A 111 -0.39 21.33 -3.93
N ALA A 112 -0.93 21.07 -2.74
CA ALA A 112 -2.15 20.29 -2.55
C ALA A 112 -3.46 21.06 -2.78
N GLY A 113 -3.41 22.35 -3.15
CA GLY A 113 -4.59 23.16 -3.45
C GLY A 113 -4.87 24.31 -2.46
N GLY A 114 -3.97 24.52 -1.50
CA GLY A 114 -3.95 25.65 -0.58
C GLY A 114 -4.82 25.53 0.68
N GLY A 115 -4.29 25.98 1.79
CA GLY A 115 -4.99 26.15 3.06
C GLY A 115 -5.66 24.88 3.62
N LEU A 116 -6.76 25.05 4.35
CA LEU A 116 -7.51 23.93 4.94
C LEU A 116 -8.07 22.97 3.88
N ALA A 117 -8.44 23.49 2.70
CA ALA A 117 -8.99 22.66 1.62
C ALA A 117 -8.03 21.58 1.16
N ALA A 118 -6.72 21.83 1.17
CA ALA A 118 -5.69 20.86 0.86
C ALA A 118 -5.76 19.62 1.77
N LEU A 119 -6.06 19.85 3.06
CA LEU A 119 -6.08 18.82 4.09
C LEU A 119 -7.37 17.99 4.11
N VAL A 120 -8.51 18.60 3.75
CA VAL A 120 -9.83 17.99 4.02
C VAL A 120 -10.60 17.57 2.77
N ARG A 121 -10.20 18.00 1.58
CA ARG A 121 -10.94 17.77 0.32
C ARG A 121 -11.27 16.29 0.06
N VAL A 122 -10.33 15.40 0.26
CA VAL A 122 -10.56 13.96 0.05
C VAL A 122 -11.48 13.41 1.13
N ALA A 123 -11.23 13.74 2.40
CA ALA A 123 -12.07 13.32 3.51
C ALA A 123 -13.51 13.85 3.40
N GLN A 124 -13.71 15.02 2.77
CA GLN A 124 -15.03 15.59 2.51
C GLN A 124 -15.83 14.77 1.48
N ILE A 125 -15.15 14.18 0.49
CA ILE A 125 -15.79 13.39 -0.59
C ILE A 125 -15.96 11.92 -0.17
N GLU A 126 -14.89 11.33 0.40
CA GLU A 126 -14.78 9.90 0.67
C GLU A 126 -15.05 9.53 2.15
N GLY A 127 -15.29 10.54 3.00
CA GLY A 127 -15.52 10.35 4.44
C GLY A 127 -14.23 10.12 5.25
N ARG A 128 -13.09 9.87 4.59
CA ARG A 128 -11.78 9.66 5.22
C ARG A 128 -10.66 9.94 4.23
N ASP A 129 -9.54 10.49 4.74
CA ASP A 129 -8.28 10.60 4.03
C ASP A 129 -7.14 10.10 4.92
N VAL A 130 -6.15 9.40 4.37
CA VAL A 130 -4.96 8.98 5.11
C VAL A 130 -3.75 9.17 4.21
N ARG A 131 -2.87 10.11 4.60
CA ARG A 131 -1.62 10.38 3.89
C ARG A 131 -0.54 10.92 4.83
N ASP A 132 0.70 10.90 4.36
CA ASP A 132 1.80 11.51 5.07
C ASP A 132 1.79 13.03 4.81
N TRP A 133 1.96 13.81 5.87
CA TRP A 133 2.13 15.26 5.86
C TRP A 133 3.37 15.66 6.64
N THR A 134 3.99 16.77 6.26
CA THR A 134 5.09 17.35 7.02
C THR A 134 4.55 18.35 8.06
N TYR A 135 4.70 17.99 9.34
CA TYR A 135 4.39 18.87 10.46
C TYR A 135 5.61 19.67 10.89
N LEU A 136 5.39 20.95 11.23
CA LEU A 136 6.39 21.85 11.80
C LEU A 136 6.21 21.95 13.32
N THR A 137 7.25 21.57 14.08
CA THR A 137 7.25 21.70 15.55
C THR A 137 7.46 23.15 15.99
N ALA A 138 7.26 23.45 17.27
CA ALA A 138 7.57 24.76 17.86
C ALA A 138 9.05 25.17 17.71
N ALA A 139 9.96 24.21 17.59
CA ALA A 139 11.37 24.44 17.35
C ALA A 139 11.74 24.63 15.87
N GLY A 140 10.77 24.54 14.96
CA GLY A 140 10.99 24.60 13.51
C GLY A 140 11.51 23.29 12.91
N GLU A 141 11.44 22.17 13.64
CA GLU A 141 11.82 20.85 13.12
C GLU A 141 10.68 20.27 12.27
N GLU A 142 11.05 19.64 11.17
CA GLU A 142 10.12 18.91 10.32
C GLU A 142 9.90 17.48 10.84
N ARG A 143 8.63 17.08 10.93
CA ARG A 143 8.21 15.73 11.30
C ARG A 143 7.33 15.14 10.21
N THR A 144 7.66 13.98 9.70
CA THR A 144 6.78 13.23 8.78
C THR A 144 5.72 12.52 9.59
N VAL A 145 4.45 12.92 9.43
CA VAL A 145 3.33 12.41 10.20
C VAL A 145 2.31 11.75 9.27
N ALA A 146 2.01 10.49 9.51
CA ALA A 146 0.88 9.82 8.85
C ALA A 146 -0.42 10.31 9.48
N VAL A 147 -1.21 11.08 8.74
CA VAL A 147 -2.42 11.77 9.24
C VAL A 147 -3.66 11.14 8.64
N ALA A 148 -4.56 10.67 9.52
CA ALA A 148 -5.93 10.31 9.16
C ALA A 148 -6.86 11.48 9.42
N VAL A 149 -7.56 11.94 8.39
CA VAL A 149 -8.54 13.05 8.46
C VAL A 149 -9.94 12.49 8.32
N THR A 150 -10.84 12.87 9.24
CA THR A 150 -12.26 12.47 9.20
C THR A 150 -13.16 13.65 9.55
N PRO A 151 -14.38 13.74 8.99
CA PRO A 151 -15.36 14.75 9.39
C PRO A 151 -15.80 14.51 10.85
N ARG A 152 -16.05 15.60 11.55
CA ARG A 152 -16.59 15.62 12.92
C ARG A 152 -18.00 16.18 12.91
N SER A 153 -18.95 15.47 13.50
CA SER A 153 -20.32 15.95 13.67
C SER A 153 -20.55 16.47 15.09
N ASP A 154 -21.53 17.35 15.24
CA ASP A 154 -22.05 17.80 16.53
C ASP A 154 -23.15 16.85 17.07
N ASP A 155 -23.76 17.21 18.19
CA ASP A 155 -24.82 16.43 18.84
C ASP A 155 -26.10 16.32 17.99
N SER A 156 -26.30 17.19 16.99
CA SER A 156 -27.42 17.12 16.03
C SER A 156 -27.12 16.25 14.81
N GLY A 157 -25.87 15.78 14.66
CA GLY A 157 -25.40 15.04 13.49
C GLY A 157 -24.93 15.93 12.35
N GLU A 158 -24.96 17.26 12.53
CA GLU A 158 -24.47 18.23 11.54
C GLU A 158 -22.95 18.28 11.53
N HIS A 159 -22.37 18.54 10.35
CA HIS A 159 -20.91 18.67 10.20
C HIS A 159 -20.39 19.89 10.97
N ALA A 160 -19.52 19.67 11.96
CA ALA A 160 -19.04 20.66 12.92
C ALA A 160 -17.50 20.89 12.85
N GLY A 161 -16.79 20.22 11.95
CA GLY A 161 -15.34 20.35 11.79
C GLY A 161 -14.67 19.05 11.40
N TRP A 162 -13.38 18.92 11.77
CA TRP A 162 -12.51 17.83 11.34
C TRP A 162 -11.73 17.23 12.50
N ASN A 163 -11.48 15.93 12.43
CA ASN A 163 -10.52 15.26 13.29
C ASN A 163 -9.29 14.87 12.47
N PHE A 164 -8.11 15.14 13.03
CA PHE A 164 -6.81 14.77 12.51
C PHE A 164 -6.14 13.85 13.55
N VAL A 165 -5.89 12.62 13.16
CA VAL A 165 -5.17 11.64 14.00
C VAL A 165 -3.83 11.37 13.32
N GLY A 166 -2.75 11.81 13.96
CA GLY A 166 -1.40 11.74 13.41
C GLY A 166 -0.51 10.78 14.18
N THR A 167 0.27 9.99 13.44
CA THR A 167 1.32 9.13 13.98
C THR A 167 2.68 9.61 13.44
N ASP A 168 3.63 9.88 14.32
CA ASP A 168 4.99 10.26 13.92
C ASP A 168 5.69 9.08 13.23
N MET A 169 6.02 9.28 11.96
CA MET A 169 6.71 8.31 11.11
C MET A 169 8.14 8.74 10.77
N THR A 170 8.64 9.83 11.40
CA THR A 170 9.90 10.47 11.02
C THR A 170 11.09 9.51 11.02
N GLU A 171 11.29 8.79 12.13
CA GLU A 171 12.39 7.82 12.24
C GLU A 171 12.20 6.63 11.28
N ILE A 172 10.97 6.13 11.17
CA ILE A 172 10.65 5.01 10.28
C ILE A 172 10.93 5.39 8.83
N ARG A 173 10.42 6.54 8.37
CA ARG A 173 10.62 7.03 7.00
C ARG A 173 12.08 7.40 6.73
N ALA A 174 12.81 7.95 7.71
CA ALA A 174 14.23 8.21 7.58
C ALA A 174 15.04 6.91 7.42
N SER A 175 14.75 5.89 8.21
CA SER A 175 15.37 4.57 8.11
C SER A 175 15.08 3.90 6.75
N GLU A 176 13.83 3.96 6.28
CA GLU A 176 13.44 3.47 4.96
C GLU A 176 14.21 4.18 3.84
N ARG A 177 14.30 5.51 3.88
CA ARG A 177 15.05 6.31 2.90
C ARG A 177 16.55 5.97 2.90
N LEU A 178 17.17 5.83 4.09
CA LEU A 178 18.57 5.43 4.21
C LEU A 178 18.83 4.04 3.65
N LYS A 179 17.96 3.07 3.94
CA LYS A 179 18.03 1.72 3.37
C LYS A 179 17.98 1.75 1.83
N ASP A 180 17.08 2.55 1.27
CA ASP A 180 16.90 2.67 -0.18
C ASP A 180 18.11 3.33 -0.84
N GLN A 181 18.64 4.41 -0.24
CA GLN A 181 19.86 5.09 -0.71
C GLN A 181 21.06 4.15 -0.67
N PHE A 182 21.21 3.39 0.43
CA PHE A 182 22.28 2.43 0.60
C PHE A 182 22.26 1.35 -0.48
N VAL A 183 21.08 0.75 -0.75
CA VAL A 183 20.91 -0.28 -1.79
C VAL A 183 21.23 0.30 -3.17
N SER A 184 20.77 1.51 -3.49
CA SER A 184 21.04 2.17 -4.76
C SER A 184 22.54 2.46 -4.94
N LEU A 185 23.20 3.00 -3.91
CA LEU A 185 24.63 3.31 -3.93
C LEU A 185 25.46 2.04 -4.12
N ILE A 186 25.23 1.01 -3.31
CA ILE A 186 25.97 -0.26 -3.40
C ILE A 186 25.86 -0.87 -4.79
N SER A 187 24.69 -0.81 -5.40
CA SER A 187 24.53 -1.35 -6.74
C SER A 187 25.28 -0.61 -7.81
N HIS A 188 25.32 0.73 -7.72
CA HIS A 188 26.14 1.53 -8.64
C HIS A 188 27.63 1.21 -8.48
N GLU A 189 28.08 1.18 -7.22
CA GLU A 189 29.47 0.90 -6.87
C GLU A 189 29.93 -0.54 -7.18
N LEU A 190 29.00 -1.50 -7.25
CA LEU A 190 29.30 -2.87 -7.69
C LEU A 190 29.21 -3.03 -9.21
N ARG A 191 28.29 -2.33 -9.88
CA ARG A 191 28.11 -2.43 -11.34
C ARG A 191 29.36 -1.93 -12.10
N THR A 192 29.93 -0.81 -11.69
CA THR A 192 31.07 -0.18 -12.36
C THR A 192 32.29 -1.10 -12.46
N PRO A 193 32.83 -1.67 -11.34
CA PRO A 193 33.97 -2.57 -11.43
C PRO A 193 33.65 -3.86 -12.19
N LEU A 194 32.42 -4.41 -12.05
CA LEU A 194 32.02 -5.60 -12.77
C LEU A 194 31.94 -5.38 -14.28
N SER A 195 31.40 -4.24 -14.72
CA SER A 195 31.37 -3.88 -16.14
C SER A 195 32.79 -3.69 -16.68
N SER A 196 33.69 -3.12 -15.90
CA SER A 196 35.12 -2.98 -16.26
C SER A 196 35.78 -4.36 -16.40
N ILE A 197 35.56 -5.27 -15.45
CA ILE A 197 36.08 -6.66 -15.52
C ILE A 197 35.59 -7.35 -16.79
N LEU A 198 34.29 -7.25 -17.09
CA LEU A 198 33.72 -7.85 -18.31
C LEU A 198 34.31 -7.24 -19.58
N GLY A 199 34.46 -5.92 -19.66
CA GLY A 199 35.06 -5.28 -20.83
C GLY A 199 36.53 -5.67 -21.06
N TYR A 200 37.34 -5.80 -20.02
CA TYR A 200 38.72 -6.31 -20.17
C TYR A 200 38.78 -7.79 -20.50
N LEU A 201 37.84 -8.61 -19.97
CA LEU A 201 37.72 -10.03 -20.36
C LEU A 201 37.38 -10.21 -21.82
N GLU A 202 36.44 -9.41 -22.33
CA GLU A 202 36.05 -9.42 -23.76
C GLU A 202 37.25 -9.08 -24.64
N LEU A 203 38.00 -8.02 -24.31
CA LEU A 203 39.24 -7.65 -25.04
C LEU A 203 40.27 -8.77 -25.05
N VAL A 204 40.43 -9.52 -23.93
CA VAL A 204 41.42 -10.60 -23.84
C VAL A 204 40.90 -11.88 -24.55
N LEU A 205 39.61 -12.17 -24.48
CA LEU A 205 39.00 -13.37 -25.10
C LEU A 205 38.95 -13.27 -26.62
N ASP A 206 38.78 -12.06 -27.14
CA ASP A 206 38.57 -11.78 -28.56
C ASP A 206 39.82 -11.23 -29.27
N ASP A 207 40.98 -11.17 -28.55
CA ASP A 207 42.23 -10.71 -29.13
C ASP A 207 42.79 -11.72 -30.20
N PRO A 208 42.77 -11.36 -31.47
CA PRO A 208 43.25 -12.24 -32.54
C PRO A 208 44.81 -12.36 -32.58
N ASP A 209 45.52 -11.39 -32.04
CA ASP A 209 46.96 -11.29 -32.10
C ASP A 209 47.65 -12.09 -30.99
N GLN A 210 46.91 -12.37 -29.91
CA GLN A 210 47.40 -13.14 -28.76
C GLN A 210 46.48 -14.34 -28.43
N PRO A 211 46.54 -15.43 -29.18
CA PRO A 211 45.68 -16.58 -28.97
C PRO A 211 45.92 -17.22 -27.61
N LEU A 212 44.83 -17.38 -26.85
CA LEU A 212 44.85 -18.04 -25.54
C LEU A 212 44.94 -19.57 -25.70
N THR A 213 45.61 -20.22 -24.75
CA THR A 213 45.52 -21.69 -24.63
C THR A 213 44.10 -22.09 -24.24
N ASP A 214 43.71 -23.35 -24.52
CA ASP A 214 42.38 -23.86 -24.14
C ASP A 214 42.16 -23.76 -22.62
N GLU A 215 43.21 -23.97 -21.83
CA GLU A 215 43.14 -23.85 -20.37
C GLU A 215 42.89 -22.40 -19.92
N GLN A 216 43.60 -21.44 -20.50
CA GLN A 216 43.40 -19.99 -20.22
C GLN A 216 42.01 -19.52 -20.62
N ARG A 217 41.52 -19.95 -21.81
CA ARG A 217 40.18 -19.66 -22.28
C ARG A 217 39.12 -20.23 -21.34
N SER A 218 39.32 -21.44 -20.82
CA SER A 218 38.43 -22.07 -19.85
C SER A 218 38.36 -21.27 -18.52
N TYR A 219 39.52 -20.81 -18.01
CA TYR A 219 39.59 -20.05 -16.79
C TYR A 219 38.93 -18.67 -16.95
N LEU A 220 39.24 -17.94 -18.02
CA LEU A 220 38.68 -16.62 -18.30
C LEU A 220 37.17 -16.70 -18.55
N GLY A 221 36.67 -17.69 -19.29
CA GLY A 221 35.25 -17.95 -19.46
C GLY A 221 34.55 -18.28 -18.13
N THR A 222 35.27 -18.84 -17.15
CA THR A 222 34.70 -19.04 -15.80
C THR A 222 34.60 -17.72 -15.03
N VAL A 223 35.59 -16.84 -15.15
CA VAL A 223 35.57 -15.50 -14.55
C VAL A 223 34.42 -14.66 -15.15
N GLU A 224 34.29 -14.69 -16.48
CA GLU A 224 33.25 -14.00 -17.22
C GLU A 224 31.83 -14.42 -16.74
N ARG A 225 31.56 -15.73 -16.72
CA ARG A 225 30.27 -16.24 -16.23
C ARG A 225 29.95 -15.83 -14.79
N ASN A 226 30.97 -15.78 -13.90
CA ASN A 226 30.77 -15.34 -12.53
C ASN A 226 30.54 -13.83 -12.43
N ALA A 227 31.26 -13.01 -13.20
CA ALA A 227 31.04 -11.57 -13.25
C ALA A 227 29.64 -11.21 -13.78
N GLN A 228 29.20 -11.84 -14.87
CA GLN A 228 27.86 -11.70 -15.42
C GLN A 228 26.77 -12.13 -14.41
N ARG A 229 27.02 -13.24 -13.70
CA ARG A 229 26.10 -13.71 -12.65
C ARG A 229 25.99 -12.68 -11.50
N LEU A 230 27.12 -12.09 -11.06
CA LEU A 230 27.12 -11.10 -10.00
C LEU A 230 26.41 -9.82 -10.42
N LEU A 231 26.63 -9.37 -11.65
CA LEU A 231 25.96 -8.20 -12.23
C LEU A 231 24.43 -8.38 -12.25
N ARG A 232 23.93 -9.57 -12.63
CA ARG A 232 22.51 -9.90 -12.58
C ARG A 232 21.97 -9.88 -11.15
N LEU A 233 22.68 -10.47 -10.18
CA LEU A 233 22.26 -10.47 -8.78
C LEU A 233 22.15 -9.07 -8.18
N VAL A 234 23.09 -8.19 -8.50
CA VAL A 234 23.06 -6.79 -8.11
C VAL A 234 21.85 -6.08 -8.73
N GLY A 235 21.58 -6.31 -10.02
CA GLY A 235 20.39 -5.80 -10.71
C GLY A 235 19.08 -6.27 -10.08
N ASP A 236 18.98 -7.56 -9.76
CA ASP A 236 17.82 -8.18 -9.11
C ASP A 236 17.56 -7.60 -7.72
N LEU A 237 18.62 -7.37 -6.93
CA LEU A 237 18.52 -6.77 -5.61
C LEU A 237 18.01 -5.33 -5.66
N LEU A 238 18.57 -4.52 -6.59
CA LEU A 238 18.12 -3.15 -6.84
C LEU A 238 16.66 -3.08 -7.25
N PHE A 239 16.29 -3.89 -8.25
CA PHE A 239 14.92 -3.95 -8.74
C PHE A 239 13.95 -4.26 -7.60
N THR A 240 14.31 -5.24 -6.77
CA THR A 240 13.52 -5.64 -5.61
C THR A 240 13.31 -4.48 -4.62
N ALA A 241 14.39 -3.72 -4.32
CA ALA A 241 14.33 -2.57 -3.44
C ALA A 241 13.48 -1.42 -4.03
N GLN A 242 13.58 -1.17 -5.34
CA GLN A 242 12.76 -0.14 -6.02
C GLN A 242 11.27 -0.47 -5.98
N VAL A 243 10.90 -1.75 -6.17
CA VAL A 243 9.52 -2.22 -6.07
C VAL A 243 8.98 -2.07 -4.65
N GLU A 244 9.77 -2.42 -3.62
CA GLU A 244 9.39 -2.24 -2.20
C GLU A 244 9.13 -0.79 -1.84
N ALA A 245 9.97 0.10 -2.35
CA ALA A 245 9.85 1.54 -2.10
C ALA A 245 8.71 2.20 -2.90
N GLY A 246 7.96 1.44 -3.72
CA GLY A 246 6.93 2.00 -4.61
C GLY A 246 7.46 2.96 -5.67
N ARG A 247 8.78 2.94 -5.93
CA ARG A 247 9.47 3.85 -6.87
C ARG A 247 9.70 3.23 -8.25
N PHE A 248 9.23 1.99 -8.43
CA PHE A 248 9.33 1.33 -9.72
C PHE A 248 8.34 1.97 -10.70
N THR A 249 8.88 2.59 -11.75
CA THR A 249 8.11 3.16 -12.86
C THR A 249 8.41 2.39 -14.13
N LEU A 250 7.35 1.98 -14.83
CA LEU A 250 7.46 1.38 -16.16
C LEU A 250 7.78 2.46 -17.20
N GLN A 251 8.48 2.05 -18.27
CA GLN A 251 8.61 2.82 -19.51
C GLN A 251 7.71 2.16 -20.57
N PRO A 252 6.40 2.48 -20.59
CA PRO A 252 5.45 1.77 -21.43
C PRO A 252 5.58 2.18 -22.90
N GLU A 253 5.81 1.18 -23.75
CA GLU A 253 5.81 1.26 -25.21
C GLU A 253 4.95 0.15 -25.81
N ASP A 254 4.79 0.13 -27.12
CA ASP A 254 4.11 -0.97 -27.81
C ASP A 254 5.08 -2.15 -27.97
N VAL A 255 4.81 -3.26 -27.28
CA VAL A 255 5.69 -4.44 -27.19
C VAL A 255 5.06 -5.62 -27.89
N ASP A 256 5.75 -6.19 -28.89
CA ASP A 256 5.38 -7.48 -29.46
C ASP A 256 5.85 -8.62 -28.56
N LEU A 257 4.90 -9.26 -27.87
CA LEU A 257 5.17 -10.38 -26.96
C LEU A 257 5.70 -11.63 -27.67
N ALA A 258 5.40 -11.81 -28.96
CA ALA A 258 5.96 -12.92 -29.72
C ALA A 258 7.48 -12.74 -29.90
N GLY A 259 7.92 -11.52 -30.24
CA GLY A 259 9.32 -11.17 -30.31
C GLY A 259 10.05 -11.34 -28.98
N VAL A 260 9.43 -10.90 -27.88
CA VAL A 260 9.99 -11.09 -26.52
C VAL A 260 10.16 -12.56 -26.17
N LEU A 261 9.17 -13.41 -26.49
CA LEU A 261 9.22 -14.82 -26.16
C LEU A 261 10.25 -15.59 -27.01
N LEU A 262 10.38 -15.23 -28.29
CA LEU A 262 11.39 -15.77 -29.19
C LEU A 262 12.82 -15.40 -28.75
N ALA A 263 13.04 -14.17 -28.29
CA ALA A 263 14.34 -13.76 -27.74
C ALA A 263 14.71 -14.53 -26.45
N ALA A 264 13.73 -14.77 -25.58
CA ALA A 264 13.92 -15.58 -24.37
C ALA A 264 14.23 -17.06 -24.72
N GLU A 265 13.59 -17.62 -25.74
CA GLU A 265 13.90 -18.95 -26.26
C GLU A 265 15.33 -19.02 -26.79
N GLU A 266 15.74 -18.07 -27.64
CA GLU A 266 17.07 -18.00 -28.20
C GLU A 266 18.16 -17.94 -27.12
N THR A 267 17.94 -17.11 -26.09
CA THR A 267 18.84 -17.01 -24.92
C THR A 267 18.95 -18.35 -24.18
N ALA A 268 17.86 -19.11 -24.06
CA ALA A 268 17.81 -20.37 -23.33
C ALA A 268 18.31 -21.57 -24.14
N ARG A 269 18.39 -21.46 -25.46
CA ARG A 269 18.67 -22.57 -26.40
C ARG A 269 19.99 -23.32 -26.12
N VAL A 270 21.04 -22.57 -25.82
CA VAL A 270 22.36 -23.15 -25.52
C VAL A 270 22.29 -23.98 -24.24
N ALA A 271 21.66 -23.46 -23.20
CA ALA A 271 21.51 -24.18 -21.93
C ALA A 271 20.58 -25.40 -22.07
N ALA A 272 19.49 -25.28 -22.83
CA ALA A 272 18.56 -26.35 -23.08
C ALA A 272 19.23 -27.49 -23.88
N SER A 273 19.98 -27.15 -24.95
CA SER A 273 20.73 -28.13 -25.73
C SER A 273 21.78 -28.87 -24.89
N ALA A 274 22.54 -28.12 -24.06
CA ALA A 274 23.54 -28.72 -23.16
C ALA A 274 22.89 -29.63 -22.08
N GLY A 275 21.66 -29.27 -21.63
CA GLY A 275 20.87 -30.07 -20.69
C GLY A 275 20.08 -31.22 -21.32
N GLY A 276 20.06 -31.35 -22.65
CA GLY A 276 19.25 -32.36 -23.36
C GLY A 276 17.75 -32.08 -23.25
N VAL A 277 17.33 -30.80 -23.13
CA VAL A 277 15.93 -30.36 -23.01
C VAL A 277 15.44 -29.82 -24.36
N ARG A 278 14.26 -30.26 -24.79
CA ARG A 278 13.62 -29.78 -26.01
C ARG A 278 12.84 -28.53 -25.74
N LEU A 279 13.07 -27.46 -26.55
CA LEU A 279 12.28 -26.23 -26.53
C LEU A 279 11.25 -26.26 -27.67
N VAL A 280 10.01 -25.95 -27.34
CA VAL A 280 8.89 -25.81 -28.29
C VAL A 280 8.28 -24.42 -28.15
N VAL A 281 8.14 -23.70 -29.27
CA VAL A 281 7.56 -22.36 -29.28
C VAL A 281 6.26 -22.39 -30.08
N ASP A 282 5.18 -21.91 -29.45
CA ASP A 282 3.84 -21.86 -30.02
C ASP A 282 3.29 -20.43 -29.86
N VAL A 283 3.61 -19.57 -30.84
CA VAL A 283 3.25 -18.15 -30.86
C VAL A 283 2.45 -17.83 -32.12
N PRO A 284 1.51 -16.87 -32.07
CA PRO A 284 0.78 -16.40 -33.24
C PRO A 284 1.73 -15.81 -34.30
N ALA A 285 1.50 -16.14 -35.59
CA ALA A 285 2.32 -15.62 -36.70
C ALA A 285 2.25 -14.09 -36.83
N ASP A 286 1.10 -13.50 -36.51
CA ASP A 286 0.85 -12.06 -36.62
C ASP A 286 1.38 -11.24 -35.42
N GLY A 287 2.06 -11.91 -34.48
CA GLY A 287 2.50 -11.30 -33.24
C GLY A 287 1.34 -11.01 -32.26
N LEU A 288 1.65 -10.38 -31.14
CA LEU A 288 0.65 -9.91 -30.17
C LEU A 288 1.20 -8.71 -29.41
N VAL A 289 0.69 -7.53 -29.71
CA VAL A 289 1.15 -6.28 -29.11
C VAL A 289 0.38 -5.96 -27.84
N VAL A 290 1.12 -5.55 -26.80
CA VAL A 290 0.60 -4.99 -25.55
C VAL A 290 1.31 -3.68 -25.22
N ARG A 291 0.69 -2.84 -24.40
CA ARG A 291 1.33 -1.65 -23.84
C ARG A 291 2.15 -2.04 -22.62
N GLY A 292 3.49 -1.95 -22.68
CA GLY A 292 4.35 -2.40 -21.57
C GLY A 292 5.80 -1.95 -21.72
N ASP A 293 6.64 -2.39 -20.80
CA ASP A 293 8.09 -2.15 -20.77
C ASP A 293 8.79 -3.40 -21.33
N ALA A 294 9.36 -3.27 -22.56
CA ALA A 294 9.97 -4.40 -23.29
C ALA A 294 11.12 -5.05 -22.50
N VAL A 295 11.96 -4.24 -21.83
CA VAL A 295 13.10 -4.75 -21.06
C VAL A 295 12.62 -5.57 -19.85
N ARG A 296 11.58 -5.10 -19.18
CA ARG A 296 11.03 -5.80 -18.00
C ARG A 296 10.23 -7.04 -18.38
N LEU A 297 9.46 -6.97 -19.45
CA LEU A 297 8.75 -8.16 -19.95
C LEU A 297 9.75 -9.23 -20.46
N GLY A 298 10.84 -8.82 -21.11
CA GLY A 298 11.96 -9.70 -21.45
C GLY A 298 12.56 -10.36 -20.22
N GLN A 299 12.88 -9.59 -19.18
CA GLN A 299 13.40 -10.12 -17.90
C GLN A 299 12.44 -11.15 -17.25
N ALA A 300 11.13 -10.89 -17.30
CA ALA A 300 10.13 -11.82 -16.78
C ALA A 300 10.11 -13.14 -17.56
N CYS A 301 10.12 -13.08 -18.91
CA CYS A 301 10.17 -14.25 -19.77
C CYS A 301 11.47 -15.04 -19.60
N ASP A 302 12.62 -14.38 -19.56
CA ASP A 302 13.93 -15.02 -19.33
C ASP A 302 13.96 -15.76 -18.00
N ASN A 303 13.43 -15.18 -16.94
CA ASN A 303 13.32 -15.83 -15.64
C ASN A 303 12.48 -17.10 -15.69
N LEU A 304 11.32 -17.06 -16.34
CA LEU A 304 10.43 -18.22 -16.45
C LEU A 304 11.05 -19.32 -17.32
N VAL A 305 11.57 -18.97 -18.50
CA VAL A 305 12.17 -19.93 -19.44
C VAL A 305 13.43 -20.55 -18.86
N SER A 306 14.32 -19.75 -18.26
CA SER A 306 15.53 -20.24 -17.61
C SER A 306 15.21 -21.17 -16.43
N ASN A 307 14.15 -20.90 -15.65
CA ASN A 307 13.70 -21.81 -14.60
C ASN A 307 13.17 -23.11 -15.20
N ALA A 308 12.30 -23.06 -16.21
CA ALA A 308 11.77 -24.24 -16.87
C ALA A 308 12.90 -25.17 -17.37
N VAL A 309 13.91 -24.63 -18.07
CA VAL A 309 15.07 -25.40 -18.55
C VAL A 309 15.88 -25.98 -17.39
N LYS A 310 16.12 -25.24 -16.32
CA LYS A 310 16.91 -25.69 -15.14
C LYS A 310 16.23 -26.82 -14.36
N PHE A 311 14.90 -26.84 -14.32
CA PHE A 311 14.14 -27.83 -13.56
C PHE A 311 13.66 -29.00 -14.37
N THR A 312 13.95 -29.04 -15.69
CA THR A 312 13.62 -30.13 -16.60
C THR A 312 14.81 -31.06 -16.75
N PRO A 313 14.68 -32.36 -16.47
CA PRO A 313 15.74 -33.35 -16.70
C PRO A 313 15.98 -33.59 -18.19
N ALA A 314 17.11 -34.17 -18.52
CA ALA A 314 17.45 -34.56 -19.90
C ALA A 314 16.36 -35.48 -20.52
N GLY A 315 15.99 -35.19 -21.76
CA GLY A 315 14.90 -35.84 -22.48
C GLY A 315 13.53 -35.22 -22.25
N GLY A 316 13.45 -34.23 -21.34
CA GLY A 316 12.20 -33.46 -21.13
C GLY A 316 11.96 -32.33 -22.12
N GLU A 317 10.83 -31.65 -21.96
CA GLU A 317 10.36 -30.61 -22.87
C GLU A 317 9.95 -29.35 -22.11
N VAL A 318 10.23 -28.21 -22.70
CA VAL A 318 9.73 -26.89 -22.27
C VAL A 318 8.96 -26.27 -23.42
N THR A 319 7.70 -25.93 -23.18
CA THR A 319 6.79 -25.31 -24.16
C THR A 319 6.54 -23.85 -23.77
N LEU A 320 6.76 -22.94 -24.73
CA LEU A 320 6.48 -21.51 -24.63
C LEU A 320 5.26 -21.21 -25.50
N ALA A 321 4.16 -20.80 -24.90
CA ALA A 321 2.92 -20.52 -25.62
C ALA A 321 2.47 -19.06 -25.43
N LEU A 322 2.03 -18.40 -26.50
CA LEU A 322 1.41 -17.08 -26.48
C LEU A 322 0.00 -17.15 -27.04
N ARG A 323 -0.97 -16.64 -26.32
CA ARG A 323 -2.37 -16.63 -26.74
C ARG A 323 -3.01 -15.28 -26.47
N ALA A 324 -3.76 -14.77 -27.45
CA ALA A 324 -4.72 -13.69 -27.25
C ALA A 324 -6.06 -14.26 -26.74
N GLY A 325 -6.73 -13.54 -25.87
CA GLY A 325 -8.04 -13.95 -25.39
C GLY A 325 -8.68 -12.90 -24.50
N TRP A 326 -9.62 -13.35 -23.70
CA TRP A 326 -10.44 -12.51 -22.83
C TRP A 326 -10.43 -13.09 -21.42
N GLN A 327 -10.39 -12.22 -20.44
CA GLN A 327 -10.50 -12.60 -19.02
C GLN A 327 -11.84 -12.14 -18.47
N THR A 328 -12.62 -13.06 -17.94
CA THR A 328 -13.88 -12.77 -17.28
C THR A 328 -13.68 -12.23 -15.86
N ALA A 329 -14.70 -11.63 -15.24
CA ALA A 329 -14.60 -11.02 -13.90
C ALA A 329 -14.23 -12.04 -12.81
N ASP A 330 -14.49 -13.32 -12.99
CA ASP A 330 -14.08 -14.43 -12.13
C ASP A 330 -12.65 -14.96 -12.43
N GLY A 331 -11.93 -14.28 -13.36
CA GLY A 331 -10.55 -14.62 -13.71
C GLY A 331 -10.39 -15.73 -14.77
N ALA A 332 -11.48 -16.30 -15.27
CA ALA A 332 -11.39 -17.36 -16.29
C ALA A 332 -10.94 -16.82 -17.64
N PHE A 333 -10.03 -17.55 -18.31
CA PHE A 333 -9.57 -17.23 -19.66
C PHE A 333 -10.47 -17.88 -20.71
N THR A 334 -10.83 -17.12 -21.74
CA THR A 334 -11.61 -17.61 -22.89
C THR A 334 -11.03 -17.06 -24.20
N GLY A 335 -11.06 -17.89 -25.25
CA GLY A 335 -10.67 -17.46 -26.60
C GLY A 335 -11.71 -16.62 -27.34
N GLN A 336 -12.90 -16.43 -26.76
CA GLN A 336 -14.00 -15.67 -27.35
C GLN A 336 -14.38 -14.49 -26.47
N GLU A 337 -14.73 -13.37 -27.11
CA GLU A 337 -15.26 -12.22 -26.43
C GLU A 337 -16.57 -12.54 -25.69
N ARG A 338 -16.69 -12.08 -24.44
CA ARG A 338 -17.89 -12.22 -23.63
C ARG A 338 -18.26 -10.88 -23.00
N PRO A 339 -19.54 -10.61 -22.75
CA PRO A 339 -19.95 -9.39 -22.06
C PRO A 339 -19.23 -9.23 -20.72
N GLY A 340 -18.58 -8.09 -20.48
CA GLY A 340 -17.83 -7.79 -19.26
C GLY A 340 -16.46 -8.45 -19.13
N ALA A 341 -15.98 -9.16 -20.15
CA ALA A 341 -14.61 -9.68 -20.17
C ALA A 341 -13.63 -8.64 -20.75
N THR A 342 -12.41 -8.60 -20.22
CA THR A 342 -11.33 -7.70 -20.68
C THR A 342 -10.39 -8.43 -21.63
N PRO A 343 -9.91 -7.76 -22.72
CA PRO A 343 -8.94 -8.37 -23.61
C PRO A 343 -7.60 -8.55 -22.91
N VAL A 344 -7.00 -9.73 -23.05
CA VAL A 344 -5.71 -10.07 -22.43
C VAL A 344 -4.80 -10.84 -23.37
N ALA A 345 -3.49 -10.71 -23.13
CA ALA A 345 -2.45 -11.56 -23.67
C ALA A 345 -1.98 -12.53 -22.61
N ARG A 346 -1.83 -13.80 -22.94
CA ARG A 346 -1.44 -14.87 -22.02
C ARG A 346 -0.18 -15.57 -22.51
N ILE A 347 0.90 -15.46 -21.72
CA ILE A 347 2.14 -16.22 -21.92
C ILE A 347 2.12 -17.39 -20.96
N ALA A 348 2.29 -18.60 -21.48
CA ALA A 348 2.43 -19.81 -20.68
C ALA A 348 3.81 -20.44 -20.93
N VAL A 349 4.55 -20.71 -19.87
CA VAL A 349 5.81 -21.47 -19.88
C VAL A 349 5.58 -22.77 -19.13
N SER A 350 5.55 -23.88 -19.86
CA SER A 350 5.25 -25.21 -19.32
C SER A 350 6.49 -26.10 -19.44
N ASP A 351 6.81 -26.82 -18.37
CA ASP A 351 7.89 -27.78 -18.34
C ASP A 351 7.41 -29.17 -17.91
N THR A 352 8.11 -30.23 -18.35
CA THR A 352 7.93 -31.62 -17.92
C THR A 352 8.95 -32.01 -16.84
N GLY A 353 9.28 -31.05 -15.96
CA GLY A 353 10.34 -31.18 -14.98
C GLY A 353 9.91 -31.83 -13.66
N TYR A 354 10.69 -31.56 -12.62
CA TYR A 354 10.51 -32.16 -11.30
C TYR A 354 9.22 -31.75 -10.59
N GLY A 355 8.57 -30.72 -11.06
CA GLY A 355 7.38 -30.15 -10.41
C GLY A 355 7.64 -29.60 -9.01
N ILE A 356 6.57 -29.10 -8.37
CA ILE A 356 6.62 -28.42 -7.09
C ILE A 356 5.55 -29.03 -6.18
N PRO A 357 5.88 -29.36 -4.92
CA PRO A 357 4.90 -29.83 -3.95
C PRO A 357 3.78 -28.80 -3.71
N ALA A 358 2.52 -29.25 -3.64
CA ALA A 358 1.36 -28.37 -3.46
C ALA A 358 1.47 -27.46 -2.22
N ALA A 359 2.05 -27.97 -1.12
CA ALA A 359 2.25 -27.21 0.11
C ALA A 359 3.25 -26.03 -0.01
N GLU A 360 4.02 -25.98 -1.10
CA GLU A 360 5.04 -24.96 -1.33
C GLU A 360 4.61 -23.91 -2.38
N LEU A 361 3.48 -24.10 -3.08
CA LEU A 361 3.03 -23.22 -4.17
C LEU A 361 2.81 -21.77 -3.70
N ASP A 362 2.19 -21.56 -2.56
CA ASP A 362 1.91 -20.22 -2.01
C ASP A 362 3.19 -19.43 -1.65
N GLN A 363 4.28 -20.15 -1.37
CA GLN A 363 5.55 -19.57 -0.98
C GLN A 363 6.48 -19.25 -2.15
N LEU A 364 6.19 -19.73 -3.36
CA LEU A 364 7.08 -19.62 -4.54
C LEU A 364 7.45 -18.19 -4.91
N PHE A 365 6.55 -17.27 -4.65
CA PHE A 365 6.74 -15.85 -4.94
C PHE A 365 7.35 -15.06 -3.79
N THR A 366 7.68 -15.74 -2.67
CA THR A 366 8.40 -15.15 -1.55
C THR A 366 9.89 -15.05 -1.90
N ARG A 367 10.52 -13.95 -1.54
CA ARG A 367 11.94 -13.70 -1.82
C ARG A 367 12.82 -14.70 -1.10
N PHE A 368 13.90 -15.12 -1.77
CA PHE A 368 14.88 -16.10 -1.29
C PHE A 368 14.28 -17.49 -1.01
N PHE A 369 12.99 -17.68 -1.30
CA PHE A 369 12.38 -18.99 -1.18
C PHE A 369 12.88 -19.92 -2.30
N ARG A 370 13.13 -21.17 -1.93
CA ARG A 370 13.54 -22.23 -2.85
C ARG A 370 12.81 -23.51 -2.49
N ALA A 371 12.06 -24.04 -3.43
CA ALA A 371 11.32 -25.28 -3.25
C ALA A 371 12.24 -26.45 -2.82
N SER A 372 11.68 -27.40 -2.08
CA SER A 372 12.41 -28.59 -1.61
C SER A 372 12.96 -29.42 -2.78
N THR A 373 12.23 -29.47 -3.90
CA THR A 373 12.68 -30.13 -5.15
C THR A 373 13.94 -29.44 -5.70
N ALA A 374 14.04 -28.11 -5.68
CA ALA A 374 15.24 -27.37 -6.09
C ALA A 374 16.47 -27.71 -5.23
N ARG A 375 16.27 -27.92 -3.93
CA ARG A 375 17.34 -28.31 -2.98
C ARG A 375 17.76 -29.76 -3.18
N ARG A 376 16.80 -30.70 -3.35
CA ARG A 376 17.05 -32.11 -3.59
C ARG A 376 17.87 -32.37 -4.85
N HIS A 377 17.59 -31.63 -5.92
CA HIS A 377 18.27 -31.78 -7.21
C HIS A 377 19.46 -30.83 -7.39
N ALA A 378 19.90 -30.14 -6.31
CA ALA A 378 21.02 -29.20 -6.30
C ALA A 378 20.94 -28.10 -7.40
N VAL A 379 19.71 -27.72 -7.83
CA VAL A 379 19.51 -26.71 -8.85
C VAL A 379 19.96 -25.34 -8.30
N LYS A 380 20.91 -24.68 -8.97
CA LYS A 380 21.48 -23.40 -8.53
C LYS A 380 20.50 -22.25 -8.71
N GLY A 381 20.36 -21.38 -7.69
CA GLY A 381 19.54 -20.17 -7.76
C GLY A 381 19.48 -19.45 -6.42
N VAL A 382 19.12 -18.16 -6.43
CA VAL A 382 19.04 -17.29 -5.24
C VAL A 382 17.61 -17.21 -4.71
N GLY A 383 16.60 -17.50 -5.53
CA GLY A 383 15.19 -17.42 -5.15
C GLY A 383 14.58 -16.01 -5.31
N LEU A 384 15.12 -15.19 -6.21
CA LEU A 384 14.58 -13.86 -6.52
C LEU A 384 13.77 -13.81 -7.82
N GLY A 385 14.05 -14.68 -8.80
CA GLY A 385 13.47 -14.58 -10.14
C GLY A 385 11.94 -14.56 -10.17
N LEU A 386 11.25 -15.47 -9.45
CA LEU A 386 9.80 -15.52 -9.44
C LEU A 386 9.15 -14.32 -8.72
N SER A 387 9.76 -13.81 -7.66
CA SER A 387 9.29 -12.58 -6.99
C SER A 387 9.44 -11.36 -7.90
N ILE A 388 10.52 -11.30 -8.69
CA ILE A 388 10.75 -10.27 -9.71
C ILE A 388 9.72 -10.38 -10.83
N THR A 389 9.51 -11.58 -11.37
CA THR A 389 8.50 -11.82 -12.40
C THR A 389 7.11 -11.38 -11.94
N ARG A 390 6.71 -11.74 -10.72
CA ARG A 390 5.43 -11.30 -10.16
C ARG A 390 5.34 -9.78 -10.01
N ALA A 391 6.40 -9.12 -9.54
CA ALA A 391 6.43 -7.67 -9.42
C ALA A 391 6.31 -6.96 -10.78
N ILE A 392 7.02 -7.45 -11.80
CA ILE A 392 6.91 -6.95 -13.17
C ILE A 392 5.49 -7.12 -13.70
N THR A 393 4.91 -8.31 -13.56
CA THR A 393 3.55 -8.62 -14.01
C THR A 393 2.51 -7.71 -13.35
N THR A 394 2.59 -7.57 -12.01
CA THR A 394 1.68 -6.70 -11.26
C THR A 394 1.80 -5.23 -11.66
N ALA A 395 3.01 -4.74 -11.91
CA ALA A 395 3.23 -3.38 -12.37
C ALA A 395 2.62 -3.11 -13.76
N HIS A 396 2.52 -4.13 -14.61
CA HIS A 396 1.80 -4.07 -15.88
C HIS A 396 0.28 -4.29 -15.76
N GLY A 397 -0.26 -4.33 -14.53
CA GLY A 397 -1.69 -4.57 -14.30
C GLY A 397 -2.12 -6.02 -14.57
N GLY A 398 -1.17 -6.95 -14.68
CA GLY A 398 -1.40 -8.37 -14.97
C GLY A 398 -1.35 -9.28 -13.74
N THR A 399 -1.48 -10.60 -14.00
CA THR A 399 -1.37 -11.67 -12.99
C THR A 399 -0.35 -12.73 -13.39
N LEU A 400 0.30 -13.35 -12.40
CA LEU A 400 1.19 -14.49 -12.57
C LEU A 400 0.66 -15.68 -11.76
N ASP A 401 0.27 -16.73 -12.48
CA ASP A 401 -0.32 -17.93 -11.92
C ASP A 401 0.63 -19.14 -12.10
N VAL A 402 0.49 -20.15 -11.25
CA VAL A 402 1.26 -21.39 -11.31
C VAL A 402 0.37 -22.60 -11.12
N VAL A 403 0.57 -23.60 -11.97
CA VAL A 403 0.00 -24.94 -11.80
C VAL A 403 1.15 -25.93 -11.85
N SER A 404 1.28 -26.77 -10.82
CA SER A 404 2.37 -27.73 -10.75
C SER A 404 1.95 -29.01 -10.04
N THR A 405 2.52 -30.12 -10.47
CA THR A 405 2.40 -31.42 -9.81
C THR A 405 3.81 -32.03 -9.67
N GLU A 406 4.18 -32.38 -8.43
CA GLU A 406 5.50 -32.98 -8.17
C GLU A 406 5.69 -34.24 -9.02
N GLY A 407 6.81 -34.32 -9.75
CA GLY A 407 7.14 -35.39 -10.67
C GLY A 407 6.52 -35.28 -12.07
N SER A 408 5.67 -34.27 -12.34
CA SER A 408 4.98 -34.16 -13.65
C SER A 408 5.28 -32.85 -14.39
N GLY A 409 5.84 -31.83 -13.69
CA GLY A 409 6.23 -30.56 -14.28
C GLY A 409 5.45 -29.37 -13.72
N THR A 410 5.73 -28.19 -14.29
CA THR A 410 5.15 -26.91 -13.87
C THR A 410 4.72 -26.08 -15.07
N THR A 411 3.63 -25.35 -14.92
CA THR A 411 3.20 -24.31 -15.87
C THR A 411 3.08 -22.99 -15.13
N PHE A 412 3.88 -22.02 -15.52
CA PHE A 412 3.69 -20.62 -15.12
C PHE A 412 2.92 -19.89 -16.21
N THR A 413 1.93 -19.10 -15.80
CA THR A 413 1.08 -18.35 -16.72
C THR A 413 1.10 -16.88 -16.35
N LEU A 414 1.59 -16.04 -17.24
CA LEU A 414 1.62 -14.59 -17.14
C LEU A 414 0.48 -14.02 -17.99
N THR A 415 -0.45 -13.32 -17.40
CA THR A 415 -1.60 -12.70 -18.05
C THR A 415 -1.46 -11.18 -17.99
N LEU A 416 -1.50 -10.50 -19.15
CA LEU A 416 -1.34 -9.05 -19.27
C LEU A 416 -2.60 -8.43 -19.90
N PRO A 417 -3.03 -7.24 -19.49
CA PRO A 417 -4.06 -6.48 -20.20
C PRO A 417 -3.55 -6.09 -21.60
N ARG A 418 -4.48 -6.05 -22.56
CA ARG A 418 -4.20 -5.74 -23.97
C ARG A 418 -4.80 -4.41 -24.39
#